data_1df59ed1dd0352ea530626fed4469e5a
#
_entry.id   1df59ed1dd0352ea530626fed4469e5a
#
_cell.length_a   1.000
_cell.length_b   1.000
_cell.length_c   1.000
_cell.angle_alpha   90.00
_cell.angle_beta   90.00
_cell.angle_gamma   90.00
#
_symmetry.space_group_name_H-M   'P 1'
#
loop_
_entity.id
_entity.type
_entity.pdbx_description
1 polymer ?
#
loop_
_entity_poly.entity_id
_entity_poly.type
_entity_poly.pdbx_seq_one_letter_code
_entity_poly.pdbx_strand_id
1 'polypeptide(L)'
;FPDSAAKTAQAMEEFARQGLPLFILANWRGFSGGMRDLFEGVLQQGSLIVENLRTYPHPVFVYLPRGAELRGGAWVVVDRRINPDQVEMYADPSARGNVLEPEGMAEIKFREPDLLKTIRRLEPAGSSGGGSGAGKSSKEKGLLPAYKQAALHFMDLHDVPERMLAKDVLQAAVPWEKSRQFFYWRLKARLMEERLFKEMELADPALSLAEKRALLAEWQGRRPDVAGNLRRSGSTGAFEEYQLRSRTDIDFVTWAALEKEAVRERLQGLRRRRQVAELQRLGVEVGLDGGDVRELLSKLAL
;
A
#
# COMPACT_ATOMS: atom_id res chain seq x y z
N PHE A 1 -5.68 9.70 21.01
CA PHE A 1 -6.77 10.18 21.86
C PHE A 1 -8.06 10.25 21.04
N PRO A 2 -9.25 10.14 21.65
CA PRO A 2 -10.54 10.17 20.96
C PRO A 2 -10.70 11.35 20.01
N ASP A 3 -10.48 12.57 20.51
CA ASP A 3 -10.63 13.81 19.73
C ASP A 3 -9.68 13.88 18.52
N SER A 4 -8.45 13.38 18.66
CA SER A 4 -7.48 13.35 17.56
C SER A 4 -7.94 12.38 16.47
N ALA A 5 -8.47 11.24 16.86
CA ALA A 5 -9.01 10.25 15.92
C ALA A 5 -10.27 10.78 15.21
N ALA A 6 -11.20 11.39 15.97
CA ALA A 6 -12.40 12.03 15.43
C ALA A 6 -12.04 13.13 14.41
N LYS A 7 -11.11 14.02 14.77
CA LYS A 7 -10.64 15.08 13.87
C LYS A 7 -10.00 14.54 12.60
N THR A 8 -9.22 13.46 12.70
CA THR A 8 -8.63 12.80 11.53
C THR A 8 -9.71 12.23 10.63
N ALA A 9 -10.68 11.50 11.18
CA ALA A 9 -11.78 10.93 10.41
C ALA A 9 -12.61 12.04 9.72
N GLN A 10 -12.94 13.12 10.43
CA GLN A 10 -13.66 14.27 9.89
C GLN A 10 -12.90 14.95 8.75
N ALA A 11 -11.58 15.15 8.89
CA ALA A 11 -10.76 15.74 7.83
C ALA A 11 -10.73 14.86 6.56
N MET A 12 -10.64 13.54 6.74
CA MET A 12 -10.66 12.60 5.62
C MET A 12 -11.99 12.64 4.87
N GLU A 13 -13.10 12.64 5.59
CA GLU A 13 -14.44 12.76 5.01
C GLU A 13 -14.59 14.07 4.22
N GLU A 14 -14.10 15.18 4.78
CA GLU A 14 -14.17 16.49 4.12
C GLU A 14 -13.32 16.51 2.83
N PHE A 15 -12.10 15.97 2.86
CA PHE A 15 -11.26 15.89 1.67
C PHE A 15 -11.87 15.00 0.59
N ALA A 16 -12.50 13.88 0.98
CA ALA A 16 -13.22 13.03 0.03
C ALA A 16 -14.37 13.77 -0.64
N ARG A 17 -15.17 14.54 0.12
CA ARG A 17 -16.26 15.39 -0.42
C ARG A 17 -15.76 16.46 -1.38
N GLN A 18 -14.58 17.01 -1.13
CA GLN A 18 -13.94 18.01 -2.00
C GLN A 18 -13.26 17.40 -3.24
N GLY A 19 -13.24 16.08 -3.37
CA GLY A 19 -12.59 15.40 -4.49
C GLY A 19 -11.05 15.49 -4.44
N LEU A 20 -10.47 15.56 -3.25
CA LEU A 20 -9.02 15.75 -3.07
C LEU A 20 -8.30 14.41 -2.83
N PRO A 21 -7.10 14.21 -3.41
CA PRO A 21 -6.21 13.14 -2.99
C PRO A 21 -5.70 13.39 -1.57
N LEU A 22 -5.34 12.31 -0.85
CA LEU A 22 -4.91 12.38 0.55
C LEU A 22 -3.44 12.00 0.69
N PHE A 23 -2.68 12.81 1.45
CA PHE A 23 -1.34 12.47 1.90
C PHE A 23 -1.32 12.34 3.42
N ILE A 24 -0.87 11.18 3.90
CA ILE A 24 -0.71 10.88 5.34
C ILE A 24 0.79 10.73 5.62
N LEU A 25 1.38 11.74 6.26
CA LEU A 25 2.75 11.66 6.78
C LEU A 25 2.71 10.97 8.13
N ALA A 26 2.94 9.65 8.12
CA ALA A 26 2.70 8.80 9.28
C ALA A 26 3.93 8.70 10.20
N ASN A 27 3.77 9.15 11.43
CA ASN A 27 4.69 8.91 12.55
C ASN A 27 3.84 8.68 13.81
N TRP A 28 3.26 7.49 13.93
CA TRP A 28 2.25 7.17 14.94
C TRP A 28 2.59 5.89 15.67
N ARG A 29 2.34 5.88 16.99
CA ARG A 29 2.60 4.70 17.85
C ARG A 29 1.34 3.97 18.30
N GLY A 30 0.17 4.32 17.81
CA GLY A 30 -1.10 3.69 18.15
C GLY A 30 -2.09 4.63 18.82
N PHE A 31 -3.10 4.02 19.41
CA PHE A 31 -4.16 4.72 20.12
C PHE A 31 -3.93 4.65 21.61
N SER A 32 -4.44 5.62 22.37
CA SER A 32 -4.43 5.58 23.83
C SER A 32 -5.25 4.38 24.33
N GLY A 33 -4.66 3.60 25.24
CA GLY A 33 -5.30 2.46 25.91
C GLY A 33 -5.82 2.77 27.32
N GLY A 34 -5.82 4.05 27.73
CA GLY A 34 -6.31 4.47 29.04
C GLY A 34 -7.81 4.22 29.19
N MET A 35 -8.26 3.85 30.43
CA MET A 35 -9.67 3.57 30.71
C MET A 35 -10.58 4.74 30.31
N ARG A 36 -10.14 5.98 30.55
CA ARG A 36 -10.88 7.18 30.16
C ARG A 36 -11.07 7.26 28.64
N ASP A 37 -9.98 7.13 27.87
CA ASP A 37 -10.02 7.24 26.42
C ASP A 37 -10.84 6.12 25.78
N LEU A 38 -10.78 4.91 26.36
CA LEU A 38 -11.63 3.79 25.94
C LEU A 38 -13.12 4.12 26.18
N PHE A 39 -13.43 4.70 27.33
CA PHE A 39 -14.79 5.11 27.67
C PHE A 39 -15.29 6.27 26.82
N GLU A 40 -14.42 7.21 26.48
CA GLU A 40 -14.68 8.33 25.57
C GLU A 40 -14.72 7.91 24.09
N GLY A 41 -14.59 6.62 23.78
CA GLY A 41 -14.84 6.07 22.45
C GLY A 41 -13.68 6.11 21.48
N VAL A 42 -12.42 6.03 21.94
CA VAL A 42 -11.24 6.05 21.07
C VAL A 42 -11.29 4.97 19.97
N LEU A 43 -11.85 3.78 20.26
CA LEU A 43 -12.00 2.69 19.29
C LEU A 43 -13.03 3.04 18.19
N GLN A 44 -14.16 3.64 18.59
CA GLN A 44 -15.19 4.09 17.65
C GLN A 44 -14.63 5.16 16.72
N GLN A 45 -13.91 6.15 17.25
CA GLN A 45 -13.29 7.19 16.44
C GLN A 45 -12.16 6.62 15.53
N GLY A 46 -11.39 5.66 16.03
CA GLY A 46 -10.39 4.95 15.23
C GLY A 46 -11.00 4.13 14.09
N SER A 47 -12.16 3.50 14.32
CA SER A 47 -12.87 2.74 13.28
C SER A 47 -13.40 3.63 12.15
N LEU A 48 -13.77 4.89 12.43
CA LEU A 48 -14.17 5.84 11.39
C LEU A 48 -13.02 6.20 10.43
N ILE A 49 -11.78 6.19 10.91
CA ILE A 49 -10.60 6.37 10.02
C ILE A 49 -10.53 5.22 9.01
N VAL A 50 -10.72 3.99 9.48
CA VAL A 50 -10.72 2.79 8.61
C VAL A 50 -11.87 2.86 7.60
N GLU A 51 -13.08 3.21 8.05
CA GLU A 51 -14.25 3.30 7.18
C GLU A 51 -14.08 4.36 6.10
N ASN A 52 -13.55 5.53 6.47
CA ASN A 52 -13.27 6.60 5.51
C ASN A 52 -12.18 6.18 4.50
N LEU A 53 -11.13 5.47 4.92
CA LEU A 53 -10.12 4.94 3.98
C LEU A 53 -10.70 3.86 3.08
N ARG A 54 -11.54 2.97 3.61
CA ARG A 54 -12.15 1.88 2.86
C ARG A 54 -12.96 2.39 1.66
N THR A 55 -13.63 3.50 1.84
CA THR A 55 -14.51 4.11 0.83
C THR A 55 -13.88 5.33 0.14
N TYR A 56 -12.63 5.67 0.45
CA TYR A 56 -11.97 6.85 -0.13
C TYR A 56 -11.87 6.72 -1.65
N PRO A 57 -12.47 7.66 -2.42
CA PRO A 57 -12.60 7.50 -3.88
C PRO A 57 -11.38 7.97 -4.68
N HIS A 58 -10.41 8.61 -4.03
CA HIS A 58 -9.24 9.24 -4.66
C HIS A 58 -7.93 8.63 -4.17
N PRO A 59 -6.78 8.89 -4.83
CA PRO A 59 -5.49 8.37 -4.39
C PRO A 59 -5.14 8.79 -2.97
N VAL A 60 -4.68 7.83 -2.18
CA VAL A 60 -4.19 8.03 -0.82
C VAL A 60 -2.75 7.57 -0.74
N PHE A 61 -1.86 8.44 -0.28
CA PHE A 61 -0.44 8.14 -0.10
C PHE A 61 -0.10 8.18 1.39
N VAL A 62 0.26 7.03 1.94
CA VAL A 62 0.79 6.92 3.30
C VAL A 62 2.31 6.89 3.19
N TYR A 63 2.98 7.84 3.81
CA TYR A 63 4.43 7.93 3.79
C TYR A 63 4.98 8.02 5.21
N LEU A 64 5.92 7.14 5.53
CA LEU A 64 6.70 7.17 6.76
C LEU A 64 7.96 8.01 6.49
N PRO A 65 8.04 9.26 6.98
CA PRO A 65 9.19 10.13 6.72
C PRO A 65 10.46 9.62 7.41
N ARG A 66 11.56 10.35 7.23
CA ARG A 66 12.85 10.05 7.84
C ARG A 66 12.73 9.88 9.37
N GLY A 67 13.21 8.72 9.86
CA GLY A 67 13.18 8.38 11.27
C GLY A 67 11.79 8.21 11.88
N ALA A 68 10.75 8.18 11.08
CA ALA A 68 9.39 7.96 11.55
C ALA A 68 9.14 6.50 11.92
N GLU A 69 8.22 6.29 12.83
CA GLU A 69 7.75 4.98 13.23
C GLU A 69 6.23 4.86 13.08
N LEU A 70 5.79 3.74 12.55
CA LEU A 70 4.39 3.38 12.49
C LEU A 70 4.17 2.09 13.28
N ARG A 71 3.42 2.18 14.40
CA ARG A 71 3.30 1.12 15.40
C ARG A 71 1.86 0.85 15.80
N GLY A 72 1.61 -0.33 16.30
CA GLY A 72 0.36 -0.69 16.97
C GLY A 72 -0.89 -0.48 16.13
N GLY A 73 -1.93 0.04 16.76
CA GLY A 73 -3.21 0.34 16.12
C GLY A 73 -3.12 1.40 15.02
N ALA A 74 -2.11 2.28 15.06
CA ALA A 74 -1.88 3.26 14.00
C ALA A 74 -1.51 2.59 12.67
N TRP A 75 -0.73 1.51 12.71
CA TRP A 75 -0.46 0.70 11.52
C TRP A 75 -1.75 0.13 10.92
N VAL A 76 -2.59 -0.45 11.78
CA VAL A 76 -3.82 -1.14 11.36
C VAL A 76 -4.79 -0.20 10.63
N VAL A 77 -4.92 1.05 11.08
CA VAL A 77 -5.91 1.99 10.53
C VAL A 77 -5.49 2.65 9.22
N VAL A 78 -4.23 2.49 8.78
CA VAL A 78 -3.73 3.05 7.50
C VAL A 78 -3.17 1.98 6.57
N ASP A 79 -3.37 0.70 6.88
CA ASP A 79 -2.88 -0.41 6.04
C ASP A 79 -3.48 -0.32 4.63
N ARG A 80 -2.63 -0.43 3.61
CA ARG A 80 -3.05 -0.37 2.19
C ARG A 80 -4.11 -1.40 1.82
N ARG A 81 -4.19 -2.52 2.55
CA ARG A 81 -5.18 -3.57 2.30
C ARG A 81 -6.61 -3.14 2.61
N ILE A 82 -6.79 -2.03 3.32
CA ILE A 82 -8.12 -1.45 3.57
C ILE A 82 -8.76 -1.01 2.25
N ASN A 83 -7.97 -0.41 1.34
CA ASN A 83 -8.42 0.02 0.02
C ASN A 83 -7.26 -0.13 -0.98
N PRO A 84 -7.03 -1.37 -1.51
CA PRO A 84 -5.85 -1.67 -2.32
C PRO A 84 -5.80 -0.91 -3.66
N ASP A 85 -6.92 -0.37 -4.11
CA ASP A 85 -7.01 0.37 -5.37
C ASP A 85 -6.59 1.84 -5.22
N GLN A 86 -6.75 2.41 -4.03
CA GLN A 86 -6.47 3.83 -3.79
C GLN A 86 -5.30 4.06 -2.83
N VAL A 87 -5.10 3.20 -1.83
CA VAL A 87 -4.07 3.39 -0.80
C VAL A 87 -2.72 2.83 -1.24
N GLU A 88 -1.72 3.66 -1.24
CA GLU A 88 -0.33 3.31 -1.50
C GLU A 88 0.53 3.68 -0.28
N MET A 89 1.44 2.78 0.11
CA MET A 89 2.32 3.00 1.26
C MET A 89 3.79 3.06 0.82
N TYR A 90 4.51 4.02 1.40
CA TYR A 90 5.91 4.30 1.13
C TYR A 90 6.63 4.63 2.44
N ALA A 91 7.94 4.45 2.49
CA ALA A 91 8.73 4.79 3.67
C ALA A 91 10.11 5.34 3.28
N ASP A 92 10.65 6.22 4.11
CA ASP A 92 12.08 6.55 4.05
C ASP A 92 12.91 5.32 4.48
N PRO A 93 14.10 5.08 3.92
CA PRO A 93 14.95 3.94 4.32
C PRO A 93 15.28 3.88 5.82
N SER A 94 15.25 5.01 6.52
CA SER A 94 15.47 5.06 7.97
C SER A 94 14.23 4.85 8.83
N ALA A 95 13.05 4.77 8.21
CA ALA A 95 11.79 4.56 8.94
C ALA A 95 11.68 3.16 9.52
N ARG A 96 10.78 2.97 10.46
CA ARG A 96 10.46 1.69 11.08
C ARG A 96 8.96 1.44 11.11
N GLY A 97 8.57 0.19 10.92
CA GLY A 97 7.15 -0.15 10.95
C GLY A 97 6.87 -1.61 11.30
N ASN A 98 6.09 -1.78 12.35
CA ASN A 98 5.54 -3.06 12.78
C ASN A 98 4.43 -2.81 13.79
N VAL A 99 3.59 -3.84 14.07
CA VAL A 99 2.56 -3.74 15.10
C VAL A 99 3.18 -3.61 16.50
N LEU A 100 4.20 -4.42 16.83
CA LEU A 100 4.91 -4.37 18.11
C LEU A 100 6.27 -3.67 17.93
N GLU A 101 6.72 -3.01 19.00
CA GLU A 101 8.07 -2.47 19.08
C GLU A 101 9.10 -3.59 19.23
N PRO A 102 10.37 -3.38 18.82
CA PRO A 102 11.42 -4.40 18.90
C PRO A 102 11.60 -4.97 20.30
N GLU A 103 11.49 -4.14 21.34
CA GLU A 103 11.57 -4.54 22.75
C GLU A 103 10.49 -5.57 23.10
N GLY A 104 9.22 -5.26 22.81
CA GLY A 104 8.12 -6.16 23.08
C GLY A 104 8.22 -7.46 22.28
N MET A 105 8.69 -7.39 21.03
CA MET A 105 8.92 -8.57 20.20
C MET A 105 10.06 -9.42 20.75
N ALA A 106 11.15 -8.78 21.21
CA ALA A 106 12.29 -9.48 21.82
C ALA A 106 11.88 -10.20 23.10
N GLU A 107 11.09 -9.57 23.98
CA GLU A 107 10.59 -10.19 25.22
C GLU A 107 9.68 -11.41 24.95
N ILE A 108 8.89 -11.37 23.88
CA ILE A 108 8.00 -12.48 23.52
C ILE A 108 8.81 -13.64 22.91
N LYS A 109 9.72 -13.34 21.98
CA LYS A 109 10.44 -14.36 21.21
C LYS A 109 11.70 -14.89 21.86
N PHE A 110 12.40 -14.05 22.63
CA PHE A 110 13.68 -14.34 23.28
C PHE A 110 13.55 -14.18 24.79
N ARG A 111 12.70 -15.03 25.38
CA ARG A 111 12.46 -15.02 26.83
C ARG A 111 13.78 -15.22 27.59
N GLU A 112 13.94 -14.52 28.71
CA GLU A 112 15.14 -14.59 29.49
C GLU A 112 15.59 -16.04 29.89
N PRO A 113 14.66 -16.95 30.26
CA PRO A 113 15.04 -18.36 30.51
C PRO A 113 15.66 -19.05 29.29
N ASP A 114 15.20 -18.72 28.08
CA ASP A 114 15.72 -19.33 26.86
C ASP A 114 17.06 -18.74 26.44
N LEU A 115 17.26 -17.44 26.66
CA LEU A 115 18.58 -16.79 26.52
C LEU A 115 19.60 -17.41 27.48
N LEU A 116 19.24 -17.63 28.75
CA LEU A 116 20.11 -18.28 29.74
C LEU A 116 20.45 -19.72 29.33
N LYS A 117 19.50 -20.50 28.83
CA LYS A 117 19.79 -21.84 28.26
C LYS A 117 20.78 -21.77 27.11
N THR A 118 20.64 -20.76 26.23
CA THR A 118 21.56 -20.56 25.10
C THR A 118 22.94 -20.22 25.57
N ILE A 119 23.09 -19.32 26.56
CA ILE A 119 24.37 -18.96 27.19
C ILE A 119 25.05 -20.21 27.75
N ARG A 120 24.31 -21.03 28.52
CA ARG A 120 24.83 -22.29 29.12
C ARG A 120 25.29 -23.29 28.06
N ARG A 121 24.54 -23.40 26.95
CA ARG A 121 24.87 -24.33 25.86
C ARG A 121 26.13 -23.93 25.10
N LEU A 122 26.42 -22.65 25.02
CA LEU A 122 27.61 -22.12 24.34
C LEU A 122 28.83 -22.02 25.22
N GLU A 123 28.69 -22.28 26.53
CA GLU A 123 29.86 -22.40 27.43
C GLU A 123 30.66 -23.67 27.11
N PRO A 124 31.99 -23.57 27.00
CA PRO A 124 32.83 -24.75 26.83
C PRO A 124 32.63 -25.76 27.97
N ALA A 125 32.55 -27.04 27.64
CA ALA A 125 32.49 -28.12 28.61
C ALA A 125 33.72 -28.07 29.52
N GLY A 126 33.56 -27.72 30.78
CA GLY A 126 34.65 -27.58 31.76
C GLY A 126 34.66 -26.29 32.55
N SER A 127 33.87 -25.28 32.19
CA SER A 127 33.77 -24.01 32.95
C SER A 127 32.62 -24.01 33.97
N SER A 128 31.87 -25.10 34.11
CA SER A 128 30.81 -25.25 35.09
C SER A 128 31.40 -25.52 36.50
N GLY A 129 31.75 -24.47 37.19
CA GLY A 129 31.93 -24.52 38.65
C GLY A 129 30.59 -24.94 39.27
N GLY A 130 30.56 -26.15 39.83
CA GLY A 130 29.37 -26.76 40.40
C GLY A 130 28.69 -25.88 41.44
N GLY A 131 27.48 -25.46 41.11
CA GLY A 131 26.56 -24.80 41.99
C GLY A 131 25.14 -25.10 41.53
N SER A 132 24.51 -26.13 42.05
CA SER A 132 23.09 -26.44 41.86
C SER A 132 22.20 -25.50 42.69
N GLY A 133 22.45 -24.21 42.59
CA GLY A 133 21.62 -23.17 43.19
C GLY A 133 20.77 -22.49 42.14
N ALA A 134 19.49 -22.23 42.46
CA ALA A 134 18.50 -21.58 41.62
C ALA A 134 18.83 -20.10 41.22
N GLY A 135 20.08 -19.67 41.38
CA GLY A 135 20.55 -18.31 41.03
C GLY A 135 21.40 -18.30 39.76
N LYS A 136 21.28 -17.21 38.98
CA LYS A 136 22.11 -16.94 37.80
C LYS A 136 23.59 -16.91 38.20
N SER A 137 24.45 -17.59 37.46
CA SER A 137 25.90 -17.49 37.68
C SER A 137 26.40 -16.06 37.42
N SER A 138 27.53 -15.68 37.97
CA SER A 138 28.15 -14.35 37.74
C SER A 138 28.38 -14.10 36.24
N LYS A 139 28.78 -15.12 35.48
CA LYS A 139 28.97 -15.07 34.03
C LYS A 139 27.65 -14.87 33.28
N GLU A 140 26.59 -15.59 33.67
CA GLU A 140 25.27 -15.43 33.09
C GLU A 140 24.76 -14.00 33.26
N LYS A 141 24.95 -13.42 34.46
CA LYS A 141 24.60 -12.02 34.73
C LYS A 141 25.39 -11.04 33.83
N GLY A 142 26.66 -11.34 33.56
CA GLY A 142 27.51 -10.51 32.70
C GLY A 142 27.16 -10.61 31.22
N LEU A 143 26.81 -11.81 30.72
CA LEU A 143 26.51 -12.03 29.29
C LEU A 143 25.08 -11.73 28.89
N LEU A 144 24.10 -11.87 29.78
CA LEU A 144 22.70 -11.69 29.51
C LEU A 144 22.36 -10.34 28.85
N PRO A 145 22.91 -9.19 29.25
CA PRO A 145 22.67 -7.91 28.59
C PRO A 145 23.08 -7.92 27.12
N ALA A 146 24.24 -8.50 26.79
CA ALA A 146 24.72 -8.59 25.42
C ALA A 146 23.79 -9.45 24.54
N TYR A 147 23.32 -10.59 25.07
CA TYR A 147 22.37 -11.44 24.37
C TYR A 147 20.98 -10.76 24.19
N LYS A 148 20.51 -10.02 25.20
CA LYS A 148 19.29 -9.21 25.08
C LYS A 148 19.44 -8.13 24.01
N GLN A 149 20.60 -7.46 23.96
CA GLN A 149 20.89 -6.45 22.96
C GLN A 149 20.95 -7.05 21.53
N ALA A 150 21.56 -8.23 21.39
CA ALA A 150 21.58 -8.95 20.11
C ALA A 150 20.17 -9.36 19.66
N ALA A 151 19.33 -9.84 20.59
CA ALA A 151 17.95 -10.18 20.32
C ALA A 151 17.13 -8.94 19.89
N LEU A 152 17.32 -7.82 20.57
CA LEU A 152 16.69 -6.54 20.23
C LEU A 152 17.10 -6.07 18.84
N HIS A 153 18.38 -6.08 18.53
CA HIS A 153 18.87 -5.72 17.20
C HIS A 153 18.30 -6.65 16.11
N PHE A 154 18.24 -7.94 16.38
CA PHE A 154 17.61 -8.89 15.46
C PHE A 154 16.12 -8.58 15.23
N MET A 155 15.39 -8.15 16.25
CA MET A 155 13.99 -7.73 16.08
C MET A 155 13.87 -6.42 15.31
N ASP A 156 14.75 -5.43 15.52
CA ASP A 156 14.74 -4.18 14.74
C ASP A 156 14.89 -4.41 13.24
N LEU A 157 15.69 -5.42 12.83
CA LEU A 157 15.84 -5.81 11.43
C LEU A 157 14.54 -6.32 10.79
N HIS A 158 13.51 -6.64 11.56
CA HIS A 158 12.20 -7.04 11.05
C HIS A 158 11.29 -5.84 10.73
N ASP A 159 11.66 -4.65 11.19
CA ASP A 159 10.87 -3.42 11.11
C ASP A 159 11.36 -2.48 10.01
N VAL A 160 12.43 -2.85 9.30
CA VAL A 160 13.03 -2.03 8.24
C VAL A 160 12.20 -2.03 6.96
N PRO A 161 12.26 -0.94 6.15
CA PRO A 161 11.51 -0.82 4.89
C PRO A 161 11.76 -1.96 3.89
N GLU A 162 12.98 -2.49 3.83
CA GLU A 162 13.33 -3.62 2.95
C GLU A 162 12.49 -4.86 3.30
N ARG A 163 12.29 -5.10 4.59
CA ARG A 163 11.43 -6.20 5.05
C ARG A 163 9.96 -5.95 4.74
N MET A 164 9.50 -4.72 4.88
CA MET A 164 8.14 -4.33 4.52
C MET A 164 7.88 -4.44 3.01
N LEU A 165 8.87 -4.10 2.18
CA LEU A 165 8.83 -4.32 0.73
C LEU A 165 8.75 -5.81 0.39
N ALA A 166 9.60 -6.64 1.00
CA ALA A 166 9.60 -8.09 0.78
C ALA A 166 8.27 -8.75 1.16
N LYS A 167 7.50 -8.14 2.07
CA LYS A 167 6.16 -8.59 2.49
C LYS A 167 5.02 -7.94 1.71
N ASP A 168 5.32 -7.18 0.67
CA ASP A 168 4.33 -6.45 -0.12
C ASP A 168 3.47 -5.46 0.69
N VAL A 169 4.04 -4.86 1.73
CA VAL A 169 3.39 -3.82 2.52
C VAL A 169 3.64 -2.45 1.91
N LEU A 170 4.88 -2.17 1.50
CA LEU A 170 5.26 -0.93 0.82
C LEU A 170 5.34 -1.13 -0.69
N GLN A 171 5.11 -0.06 -1.44
CA GLN A 171 5.33 0.00 -2.88
C GLN A 171 6.79 0.32 -3.24
N ALA A 172 7.43 1.18 -2.46
CA ALA A 172 8.84 1.53 -2.61
C ALA A 172 9.39 2.18 -1.34
N ALA A 173 10.71 2.09 -1.15
CA ALA A 173 11.45 2.90 -0.17
C ALA A 173 11.93 4.19 -0.86
N VAL A 174 11.42 5.33 -0.41
CA VAL A 174 11.66 6.64 -1.04
C VAL A 174 12.41 7.53 -0.05
N PRO A 175 13.67 7.92 -0.35
CA PRO A 175 14.41 8.84 0.51
C PRO A 175 13.69 10.17 0.69
N TRP A 176 13.73 10.72 1.89
CA TRP A 176 13.05 11.98 2.24
C TRP A 176 13.37 13.11 1.26
N GLU A 177 14.64 13.26 0.88
CA GLU A 177 15.11 14.32 -0.05
C GLU A 177 14.52 14.19 -1.45
N LYS A 178 14.07 12.99 -1.84
CA LYS A 178 13.48 12.71 -3.15
C LYS A 178 11.97 12.62 -3.11
N SER A 179 11.38 12.59 -1.91
CA SER A 179 9.96 12.33 -1.70
C SER A 179 9.07 13.34 -2.42
N ARG A 180 9.37 14.64 -2.37
CA ARG A 180 8.57 15.67 -3.03
C ARG A 180 8.51 15.47 -4.56
N GLN A 181 9.65 15.20 -5.19
CA GLN A 181 9.70 14.95 -6.63
C GLN A 181 8.99 13.66 -7.01
N PHE A 182 9.21 12.60 -6.22
CA PHE A 182 8.56 11.31 -6.41
C PHE A 182 7.04 11.45 -6.33
N PHE A 183 6.51 12.00 -5.25
CA PHE A 183 5.06 12.15 -5.05
C PHE A 183 4.41 13.11 -6.04
N TYR A 184 5.13 14.12 -6.52
CA TYR A 184 4.61 14.99 -7.58
C TYR A 184 4.27 14.19 -8.85
N TRP A 185 5.19 13.35 -9.33
CA TRP A 185 4.96 12.55 -10.52
C TRP A 185 3.97 11.41 -10.26
N ARG A 186 4.07 10.76 -9.10
CA ARG A 186 3.13 9.70 -8.73
C ARG A 186 1.70 10.21 -8.64
N LEU A 187 1.48 11.34 -8.00
CA LEU A 187 0.16 11.98 -7.93
C LEU A 187 -0.36 12.33 -9.33
N LYS A 188 0.47 12.96 -10.16
CA LYS A 188 0.08 13.27 -11.55
C LYS A 188 -0.32 12.03 -12.33
N ALA A 189 0.43 10.95 -12.21
CA ALA A 189 0.14 9.68 -12.87
C ALA A 189 -1.21 9.11 -12.37
N ARG A 190 -1.44 9.10 -11.07
CA ARG A 190 -2.69 8.60 -10.49
C ARG A 190 -3.91 9.43 -10.90
N LEU A 191 -3.81 10.75 -10.89
CA LEU A 191 -4.90 11.63 -11.33
C LEU A 191 -5.19 11.49 -12.83
N MET A 192 -4.15 11.27 -13.65
CA MET A 192 -4.33 10.99 -15.07
C MET A 192 -5.00 9.63 -15.30
N GLU A 193 -4.60 8.61 -14.56
CA GLU A 193 -5.21 7.28 -14.59
C GLU A 193 -6.70 7.35 -14.21
N GLU A 194 -7.06 8.02 -13.13
CA GLU A 194 -8.44 8.23 -12.70
C GLU A 194 -9.27 8.95 -13.78
N ARG A 195 -8.69 9.98 -14.38
CA ARG A 195 -9.36 10.70 -15.46
C ARG A 195 -9.66 9.77 -16.64
N LEU A 196 -8.66 9.00 -17.08
CA LEU A 196 -8.85 8.06 -18.20
C LEU A 196 -9.86 6.96 -17.85
N PHE A 197 -9.87 6.47 -16.63
CA PHE A 197 -10.86 5.48 -16.19
C PHE A 197 -12.28 6.04 -16.18
N LYS A 198 -12.46 7.30 -15.76
CA LYS A 198 -13.77 7.98 -15.87
C LYS A 198 -14.21 8.16 -17.33
N GLU A 199 -13.29 8.53 -18.23
CA GLU A 199 -13.59 8.64 -19.65
C GLU A 199 -13.93 7.27 -20.29
N MET A 200 -13.24 6.17 -19.87
CA MET A 200 -13.57 4.80 -20.27
C MET A 200 -14.95 4.37 -19.76
N GLU A 201 -15.28 4.69 -18.52
CA GLU A 201 -16.58 4.39 -17.91
C GLU A 201 -17.73 5.11 -18.60
N LEU A 202 -17.52 6.38 -19.01
CA LEU A 202 -18.48 7.12 -19.82
C LEU A 202 -18.62 6.54 -21.25
N ALA A 203 -17.57 5.90 -21.76
CA ALA A 203 -17.61 5.25 -23.07
C ALA A 203 -18.27 3.87 -23.00
N ASP A 204 -18.01 3.10 -21.98
CA ASP A 204 -18.58 1.79 -21.69
C ASP A 204 -18.70 1.56 -20.17
N PRO A 205 -19.88 1.79 -19.58
CA PRO A 205 -20.15 1.59 -18.16
C PRO A 205 -20.01 0.14 -17.65
N ALA A 206 -19.96 -0.84 -18.56
CA ALA A 206 -19.84 -2.25 -18.20
C ALA A 206 -18.39 -2.66 -17.89
N LEU A 207 -17.40 -1.81 -18.20
CA LEU A 207 -16.00 -2.11 -17.96
C LEU A 207 -15.67 -2.16 -16.46
N SER A 208 -15.18 -3.30 -16.01
CA SER A 208 -14.58 -3.46 -14.68
C SER A 208 -13.28 -2.68 -14.56
N LEU A 209 -12.84 -2.42 -13.34
CA LEU A 209 -11.55 -1.76 -13.08
C LEU A 209 -10.37 -2.56 -13.66
N ALA A 210 -10.43 -3.88 -13.62
CA ALA A 210 -9.40 -4.75 -14.20
C ALA A 210 -9.31 -4.60 -15.72
N GLU A 211 -10.45 -4.53 -16.41
CA GLU A 211 -10.51 -4.29 -17.86
C GLU A 211 -10.02 -2.89 -18.22
N LYS A 212 -10.40 -1.86 -17.48
CA LYS A 212 -9.87 -0.49 -17.66
C LYS A 212 -8.34 -0.46 -17.55
N ARG A 213 -7.76 -1.15 -16.55
CA ARG A 213 -6.31 -1.28 -16.38
C ARG A 213 -5.65 -2.02 -17.55
N ALA A 214 -6.25 -3.11 -18.01
CA ALA A 214 -5.74 -3.88 -19.14
C ALA A 214 -5.75 -3.05 -20.44
N LEU A 215 -6.85 -2.36 -20.74
CA LEU A 215 -6.97 -1.46 -21.89
C LEU A 215 -5.95 -0.33 -21.83
N LEU A 216 -5.74 0.28 -20.66
CA LEU A 216 -4.77 1.34 -20.50
C LEU A 216 -3.33 0.85 -20.74
N ALA A 217 -3.00 -0.35 -20.27
CA ALA A 217 -1.70 -0.98 -20.53
C ALA A 217 -1.51 -1.28 -22.02
N GLU A 218 -2.52 -1.81 -22.69
CA GLU A 218 -2.54 -2.03 -24.13
C GLU A 218 -2.32 -0.73 -24.91
N TRP A 219 -3.02 0.34 -24.55
CA TRP A 219 -2.91 1.65 -25.20
C TRP A 219 -1.51 2.25 -25.09
N GLN A 220 -0.80 1.94 -24.01
CA GLN A 220 0.60 2.34 -23.81
C GLN A 220 1.59 1.42 -24.54
N GLY A 221 1.14 0.37 -25.23
CA GLY A 221 2.01 -0.65 -25.80
C GLY A 221 2.73 -1.50 -24.75
N ARG A 222 2.25 -1.49 -23.50
CA ARG A 222 2.79 -2.31 -22.41
C ARG A 222 2.03 -3.62 -22.35
N ARG A 223 2.76 -4.73 -22.17
CA ARG A 223 2.11 -6.01 -21.89
C ARG A 223 1.50 -5.97 -20.49
N PRO A 224 0.25 -6.45 -20.29
CA PRO A 224 -0.43 -6.42 -18.98
C PRO A 224 0.33 -7.11 -17.85
N ASP A 225 1.18 -8.10 -18.19
CA ASP A 225 2.00 -8.88 -17.27
C ASP A 225 3.22 -8.12 -16.72
N VAL A 226 3.65 -7.03 -17.37
CA VAL A 226 4.81 -6.25 -16.92
C VAL A 226 4.51 -5.43 -15.66
N ALA A 227 3.27 -4.95 -15.49
CA ALA A 227 2.87 -4.23 -14.28
C ALA A 227 2.89 -5.13 -13.02
N GLY A 228 2.64 -6.43 -13.16
CA GLY A 228 2.72 -7.43 -12.08
C GLY A 228 4.12 -8.04 -11.89
N ASN A 229 4.97 -8.01 -12.92
CA ASN A 229 6.27 -8.70 -12.93
C ASN A 229 7.45 -7.84 -12.44
N LEU A 230 7.28 -6.52 -12.26
CA LEU A 230 8.27 -5.67 -11.58
C LEU A 230 8.63 -6.18 -10.17
N ARG A 231 7.79 -7.05 -9.58
CA ARG A 231 8.00 -7.64 -8.25
C ARG A 231 8.68 -9.00 -8.23
N ARG A 232 8.92 -9.64 -9.37
CA ARG A 232 9.47 -11.03 -9.42
C ARG A 232 10.97 -11.11 -9.63
N SER A 233 11.64 -10.01 -9.94
CA SER A 233 13.10 -9.97 -9.98
C SER A 233 13.63 -9.74 -8.58
N GLY A 234 13.93 -10.80 -7.84
CA GLY A 234 14.41 -10.80 -6.47
C GLY A 234 15.83 -10.23 -6.26
N SER A 235 16.28 -9.28 -7.08
CA SER A 235 17.63 -8.71 -7.04
C SER A 235 17.70 -7.18 -7.15
N THR A 236 16.56 -6.48 -7.35
CA THR A 236 16.58 -5.01 -7.35
C THR A 236 16.53 -4.50 -5.93
N GLY A 237 17.54 -3.73 -5.51
CA GLY A 237 17.55 -3.08 -4.21
C GLY A 237 16.37 -2.11 -4.04
N ALA A 238 15.90 -1.92 -2.80
CA ALA A 238 14.78 -1.03 -2.46
C ALA A 238 14.92 0.39 -3.06
N PHE A 239 16.15 0.83 -3.25
CA PHE A 239 16.51 2.12 -3.86
C PHE A 239 16.24 2.17 -5.38
N GLU A 240 16.43 1.08 -6.10
CA GLU A 240 16.19 1.03 -7.54
C GLU A 240 14.70 1.01 -7.88
N GLU A 241 13.88 0.44 -7.01
CA GLU A 241 12.45 0.33 -7.24
C GLU A 241 11.74 1.69 -7.30
N TYR A 242 12.08 2.65 -6.42
CA TYR A 242 11.45 3.96 -6.48
C TYR A 242 11.88 4.75 -7.73
N GLN A 243 13.12 4.59 -8.20
CA GLN A 243 13.59 5.25 -9.42
C GLN A 243 12.88 4.72 -10.66
N LEU A 244 12.71 3.39 -10.74
CA LEU A 244 11.98 2.75 -11.83
C LEU A 244 10.51 3.20 -11.83
N ARG A 245 9.88 3.25 -10.67
CA ARG A 245 8.51 3.72 -10.53
C ARG A 245 8.37 5.18 -10.93
N SER A 246 9.29 6.04 -10.50
CA SER A 246 9.29 7.46 -10.89
C SER A 246 9.43 7.64 -12.40
N ARG A 247 10.31 6.89 -13.06
CA ARG A 247 10.43 6.90 -14.53
C ARG A 247 9.15 6.45 -15.19
N THR A 248 8.57 5.37 -14.72
CA THR A 248 7.29 4.85 -15.24
C THR A 248 6.16 5.87 -15.14
N ASP A 249 6.08 6.61 -14.03
CA ASP A 249 5.07 7.66 -13.84
C ASP A 249 5.30 8.85 -14.79
N ILE A 250 6.55 9.28 -14.97
CA ILE A 250 6.93 10.35 -15.93
C ILE A 250 6.59 9.92 -17.36
N ASP A 251 6.96 8.71 -17.75
CA ASP A 251 6.68 8.16 -19.08
C ASP A 251 5.17 8.09 -19.33
N PHE A 252 4.39 7.65 -18.35
CA PHE A 252 2.93 7.59 -18.46
C PHE A 252 2.30 8.97 -18.65
N VAL A 253 2.68 9.95 -17.82
CA VAL A 253 2.15 11.32 -17.90
C VAL A 253 2.54 11.96 -19.24
N THR A 254 3.76 11.71 -19.70
CA THR A 254 4.27 12.21 -20.98
C THR A 254 3.51 11.58 -22.15
N TRP A 255 3.36 10.26 -22.15
CA TRP A 255 2.57 9.54 -23.13
C TRP A 255 1.12 10.08 -23.21
N ALA A 256 0.43 10.18 -22.07
CA ALA A 256 -0.94 10.68 -22.03
C ALA A 256 -1.08 12.13 -22.52
N ALA A 257 -0.03 12.94 -22.37
CA ALA A 257 0.00 14.30 -22.88
C ALA A 257 0.24 14.37 -24.40
N LEU A 258 1.07 13.48 -24.96
CA LEU A 258 1.41 13.44 -26.37
C LEU A 258 0.34 12.75 -27.22
N GLU A 259 -0.22 11.66 -26.72
CA GLU A 259 -1.14 10.76 -27.44
C GLU A 259 -2.62 11.11 -27.24
N LYS A 260 -2.95 12.36 -26.95
CA LYS A 260 -4.33 12.78 -26.65
C LYS A 260 -5.33 12.41 -27.75
N GLU A 261 -4.97 12.59 -29.01
CA GLU A 261 -5.87 12.28 -30.14
C GLU A 261 -6.05 10.76 -30.29
N ALA A 262 -4.97 9.99 -30.20
CA ALA A 262 -5.04 8.54 -30.22
C ALA A 262 -5.90 7.98 -29.06
N VAL A 263 -5.78 8.56 -27.86
CA VAL A 263 -6.64 8.22 -26.73
C VAL A 263 -8.12 8.52 -27.02
N ARG A 264 -8.41 9.69 -27.60
CA ARG A 264 -9.78 10.05 -28.00
C ARG A 264 -10.35 9.09 -29.04
N GLU A 265 -9.60 8.71 -30.05
CA GLU A 265 -9.99 7.73 -31.05
C GLU A 265 -10.31 6.37 -30.43
N ARG A 266 -9.48 5.91 -29.52
CA ARG A 266 -9.69 4.65 -28.77
C ARG A 266 -10.93 4.70 -27.89
N LEU A 267 -11.20 5.82 -27.24
CA LEU A 267 -12.44 6.05 -26.46
C LEU A 267 -13.68 6.07 -27.37
N GLN A 268 -13.59 6.68 -28.55
CA GLN A 268 -14.67 6.62 -29.55
C GLN A 268 -14.90 5.18 -30.04
N GLY A 269 -13.83 4.42 -30.25
CA GLY A 269 -13.90 3.00 -30.58
C GLY A 269 -14.59 2.16 -29.51
N LEU A 270 -14.36 2.46 -28.22
CA LEU A 270 -15.08 1.81 -27.12
C LEU A 270 -16.58 2.13 -27.16
N ARG A 271 -16.95 3.40 -27.35
CA ARG A 271 -18.35 3.83 -27.46
C ARG A 271 -19.06 3.14 -28.62
N ARG A 272 -18.43 3.08 -29.80
CA ARG A 272 -18.98 2.38 -30.96
C ARG A 272 -19.20 0.90 -30.67
N ARG A 273 -18.21 0.21 -30.11
CA ARG A 273 -18.35 -1.21 -29.72
C ARG A 273 -19.51 -1.43 -28.78
N ARG A 274 -19.68 -0.56 -27.78
CA ARG A 274 -20.80 -0.62 -26.84
C ARG A 274 -22.13 -0.42 -27.53
N GLN A 275 -22.26 0.60 -28.40
CA GLN A 275 -23.47 0.87 -29.17
C GLN A 275 -23.84 -0.31 -30.06
N VAL A 276 -22.87 -0.92 -30.75
CA VAL A 276 -23.09 -2.12 -31.58
C VAL A 276 -23.60 -3.28 -30.73
N ALA A 277 -22.96 -3.55 -29.59
CA ALA A 277 -23.38 -4.62 -28.68
C ALA A 277 -24.80 -4.39 -28.12
N GLU A 278 -25.15 -3.16 -27.80
CA GLU A 278 -26.49 -2.78 -27.33
C GLU A 278 -27.56 -2.99 -28.44
N LEU A 279 -27.29 -2.53 -29.67
CA LEU A 279 -28.17 -2.73 -30.80
C LEU A 279 -28.36 -4.21 -31.16
N GLN A 280 -27.28 -5.01 -31.08
CA GLN A 280 -27.40 -6.46 -31.27
C GLN A 280 -28.26 -7.10 -30.18
N ARG A 281 -28.12 -6.70 -28.92
CA ARG A 281 -28.96 -7.20 -27.82
C ARG A 281 -30.44 -6.84 -28.05
N LEU A 282 -30.72 -5.57 -28.35
CA LEU A 282 -32.07 -5.09 -28.60
C LEU A 282 -32.68 -5.76 -29.84
N GLY A 283 -31.90 -5.98 -30.90
CA GLY A 283 -32.34 -6.71 -32.10
C GLY A 283 -32.83 -8.12 -31.79
N VAL A 284 -32.08 -8.84 -30.93
CA VAL A 284 -32.49 -10.17 -30.46
C VAL A 284 -33.75 -10.11 -29.59
N GLU A 285 -33.87 -9.14 -28.71
CA GLU A 285 -35.06 -8.94 -27.86
C GLU A 285 -36.33 -8.65 -28.67
N VAL A 286 -36.19 -7.96 -29.80
CA VAL A 286 -37.31 -7.61 -30.71
C VAL A 286 -37.56 -8.68 -31.80
N GLY A 287 -36.73 -9.74 -31.82
CA GLY A 287 -36.87 -10.86 -32.76
C GLY A 287 -36.36 -10.57 -34.18
N LEU A 288 -35.45 -9.57 -34.33
CA LEU A 288 -34.78 -9.32 -35.62
C LEU A 288 -33.72 -10.40 -35.85
N ASP A 289 -33.58 -10.82 -37.10
CA ASP A 289 -32.48 -11.74 -37.44
C ASP A 289 -31.13 -11.02 -37.55
N GLY A 290 -30.05 -11.80 -37.62
CA GLY A 290 -28.69 -11.24 -37.67
C GLY A 290 -28.40 -10.45 -38.97
N GLY A 291 -29.21 -10.58 -40.02
CA GLY A 291 -29.16 -9.83 -41.27
C GLY A 291 -29.73 -8.43 -41.08
N ASP A 292 -30.93 -8.36 -40.51
CA ASP A 292 -31.65 -7.11 -40.20
C ASP A 292 -30.81 -6.21 -39.28
N VAL A 293 -30.20 -6.78 -38.24
CA VAL A 293 -29.33 -6.04 -37.31
C VAL A 293 -28.10 -5.48 -38.03
N ARG A 294 -27.47 -6.24 -38.94
CA ARG A 294 -26.34 -5.76 -39.75
C ARG A 294 -26.71 -4.63 -40.66
N GLU A 295 -27.90 -4.71 -41.29
CA GLU A 295 -28.42 -3.65 -42.17
C GLU A 295 -28.66 -2.35 -41.38
N LEU A 296 -29.24 -2.46 -40.16
CA LEU A 296 -29.43 -1.31 -39.28
C LEU A 296 -28.09 -0.70 -38.85
N LEU A 297 -27.08 -1.51 -38.47
CA LEU A 297 -25.77 -1.05 -38.13
C LEU A 297 -25.08 -0.33 -39.30
N SER A 298 -25.21 -0.84 -40.51
CA SER A 298 -24.65 -0.21 -41.69
C SER A 298 -25.31 1.15 -42.03
N LYS A 299 -26.63 1.29 -41.82
CA LYS A 299 -27.35 2.56 -42.00
C LYS A 299 -27.00 3.61 -40.94
N LEU A 300 -26.60 3.19 -39.73
CA LEU A 300 -26.18 4.07 -38.64
C LEU A 300 -24.70 4.45 -38.72
N ALA A 301 -23.95 3.95 -39.71
CA ALA A 301 -22.52 4.11 -39.88
C ALA A 301 -21.69 3.69 -38.59
N LEU A 302 -22.15 2.65 -37.92
CA LEU A 302 -21.57 2.07 -36.71
C LEU A 302 -20.71 0.84 -36.99
#